data_4fe5c71bf1eab3f23caea5d65177dfce
#
_entry.id   4fe5c71bf1eab3f23caea5d65177dfce
#
_cell.length_a   1.000
_cell.length_b   1.000
_cell.length_c   1.000
_cell.angle_alpha   90.00
_cell.angle_beta   90.00
_cell.angle_gamma   90.00
#
_symmetry.space_group_name_H-M   'P 1'
#
loop_
_entity.id
_entity.type
_entity.pdbx_description
1 polymer ?
#
loop_
_entity_poly.entity_id
_entity_poly.type
_entity_poly.pdbx_seq_one_letter_code
_entity_poly.pdbx_strand_id
1 'polypeptide(L)'
;NDQTPAVTVAATYNHAEAASTTFQTYTIVDTDTAGTYTCTLGGNDAADFSASINGKVCTVTWAANPNFEAPADTGTNNVYDITIAFSDGTNNLGAQTTAITVTDVNDEAPVFTSATSANVAEGATAVLTLAATDGDAADSGGLTYAVHTDDPGTGTQFAVSGTALTIAAQNYEAPACGSGSDSTTCTVIVTATDAAGTATQQTITVTITDVNDQTPAVTVAATYNHAEADSTTFQT
;
A
#
# COMPACT_ATOMS: atom_id res chain seq x y z
N ASN A 1 22.86 47.01 -24.10
CA ASN A 1 21.96 45.85 -23.99
C ASN A 1 20.88 45.99 -25.08
N ASP A 2 21.14 45.45 -26.25
CA ASP A 2 20.27 45.57 -27.43
C ASP A 2 19.83 44.22 -27.99
N GLN A 3 20.37 43.10 -27.46
CA GLN A 3 20.01 41.77 -27.84
C GLN A 3 18.95 41.18 -26.93
N THR A 4 18.00 40.47 -27.53
CA THR A 4 17.01 39.71 -26.73
C THR A 4 17.67 38.43 -26.23
N PRO A 5 17.53 38.11 -24.94
CA PRO A 5 18.06 36.86 -24.40
C PRO A 5 17.42 35.63 -25.08
N ALA A 6 18.16 34.55 -25.23
CA ALA A 6 17.67 33.30 -25.79
C ALA A 6 17.74 32.21 -24.74
N VAL A 7 16.69 31.40 -24.64
CA VAL A 7 16.61 30.23 -23.78
C VAL A 7 15.84 29.14 -24.52
N THR A 8 16.23 27.90 -24.36
CA THR A 8 15.45 26.77 -24.86
C THR A 8 14.67 26.14 -23.72
N VAL A 9 13.35 26.18 -23.81
CA VAL A 9 12.41 25.48 -22.93
C VAL A 9 11.75 24.37 -23.74
N ALA A 10 11.85 23.12 -23.30
CA ALA A 10 11.12 22.05 -23.96
C ALA A 10 9.63 22.18 -23.71
N ALA A 11 8.80 21.76 -24.67
CA ALA A 11 7.36 21.83 -24.53
C ALA A 11 6.82 20.85 -23.48
N THR A 12 7.55 19.76 -23.22
CA THR A 12 7.17 18.73 -22.24
C THR A 12 8.38 18.20 -21.49
N TYR A 13 8.17 17.82 -20.24
CA TYR A 13 9.13 17.11 -19.40
C TYR A 13 8.42 15.98 -18.64
N ASN A 14 9.16 14.93 -18.31
CA ASN A 14 8.77 13.93 -17.33
C ASN A 14 9.60 14.11 -16.06
N HIS A 15 8.98 14.00 -14.90
CA HIS A 15 9.62 14.08 -13.60
C HIS A 15 9.07 12.97 -12.72
N ALA A 16 9.94 12.05 -12.26
CA ALA A 16 9.51 11.03 -11.31
C ALA A 16 9.22 11.71 -9.96
N GLU A 17 8.11 11.33 -9.33
CA GLU A 17 7.86 11.78 -7.96
C GLU A 17 9.01 11.39 -7.03
N ALA A 18 9.07 11.99 -5.85
CA ALA A 18 10.15 11.78 -4.88
C ALA A 18 11.59 11.93 -5.42
N ALA A 19 11.79 12.32 -6.70
CA ALA A 19 13.11 12.47 -7.28
C ALA A 19 13.84 13.67 -6.63
N SER A 20 13.93 14.80 -7.26
CA SER A 20 14.63 15.99 -6.76
C SER A 20 13.66 17.16 -6.67
N THR A 21 13.81 18.00 -5.65
CA THR A 21 13.07 19.28 -5.61
C THR A 21 13.49 20.24 -6.72
N THR A 22 14.69 20.09 -7.29
CA THR A 22 15.07 20.85 -8.48
C THR A 22 14.42 20.22 -9.70
N PHE A 23 13.48 20.95 -10.32
CA PHE A 23 12.88 20.51 -11.57
C PHE A 23 13.84 20.68 -12.75
N GLN A 24 14.31 21.92 -13.02
CA GLN A 24 15.13 22.21 -14.18
C GLN A 24 15.97 23.47 -13.99
N THR A 25 17.12 23.51 -14.70
CA THR A 25 17.97 24.69 -14.83
C THR A 25 18.00 25.15 -16.27
N TYR A 26 17.86 26.46 -16.48
CA TYR A 26 17.89 27.11 -17.79
C TYR A 26 19.05 28.09 -17.84
N THR A 27 19.91 27.95 -18.85
CA THR A 27 20.98 28.91 -19.09
C THR A 27 20.52 29.94 -20.11
N ILE A 28 20.58 31.21 -19.73
CA ILE A 28 20.25 32.34 -20.60
C ILE A 28 21.45 32.62 -21.49
N VAL A 29 21.25 32.52 -22.78
CA VAL A 29 22.26 32.90 -23.80
C VAL A 29 22.01 34.36 -24.20
N ASP A 30 22.98 35.19 -23.92
CA ASP A 30 22.95 36.59 -24.23
C ASP A 30 24.41 37.08 -24.48
N THR A 31 24.61 37.79 -25.56
CA THR A 31 25.95 38.30 -25.94
C THR A 31 26.29 39.61 -25.22
N ASP A 32 25.28 40.29 -24.69
CA ASP A 32 25.49 41.48 -23.89
C ASP A 32 26.06 41.15 -22.52
N THR A 33 26.98 41.98 -22.04
CA THR A 33 27.65 41.75 -20.75
C THR A 33 27.01 42.47 -19.58
N ALA A 34 26.10 43.41 -19.85
CA ALA A 34 25.42 44.20 -18.83
C ALA A 34 23.91 43.97 -18.89
N GLY A 35 23.36 43.36 -17.87
CA GLY A 35 21.91 43.15 -17.73
C GLY A 35 21.55 42.60 -16.36
N THR A 36 20.35 42.89 -15.91
CA THR A 36 19.75 42.28 -14.73
C THR A 36 18.81 41.18 -15.20
N TYR A 37 19.26 39.95 -15.15
CA TYR A 37 18.48 38.82 -15.61
C TYR A 37 17.36 38.49 -14.63
N THR A 38 16.20 38.18 -15.16
CA THR A 38 15.05 37.67 -14.38
C THR A 38 14.46 36.42 -15.01
N CYS A 39 13.86 35.61 -14.17
CA CYS A 39 13.16 34.41 -14.54
C CYS A 39 11.87 34.38 -13.71
N THR A 40 10.71 34.42 -14.38
CA THR A 40 9.41 34.49 -13.72
C THR A 40 8.50 33.36 -14.19
N LEU A 41 7.75 32.78 -13.25
CA LEU A 41 6.81 31.71 -13.51
C LEU A 41 5.39 32.27 -13.67
N GLY A 42 4.60 31.59 -14.50
CA GLY A 42 3.17 31.80 -14.71
C GLY A 42 2.53 30.48 -15.15
N GLY A 43 1.27 30.51 -15.52
CA GLY A 43 0.48 29.32 -15.86
C GLY A 43 -0.37 28.85 -14.68
N ASN A 44 -1.16 27.81 -14.91
CA ASN A 44 -2.17 27.35 -13.93
C ASN A 44 -1.52 26.80 -12.65
N ASP A 45 -0.38 26.14 -12.80
CA ASP A 45 0.29 25.40 -11.72
C ASP A 45 1.59 26.11 -11.26
N ALA A 46 1.74 27.40 -11.60
CA ALA A 46 2.93 28.17 -11.22
C ALA A 46 3.17 28.25 -9.70
N ALA A 47 2.10 28.10 -8.89
CA ALA A 47 2.18 28.15 -7.43
C ALA A 47 2.90 26.90 -6.84
N ASP A 48 2.95 25.82 -7.59
CA ASP A 48 3.63 24.58 -7.20
C ASP A 48 5.15 24.62 -7.45
N PHE A 49 5.63 25.74 -7.97
CA PHE A 49 7.03 25.95 -8.30
C PHE A 49 7.56 27.26 -7.73
N SER A 50 8.86 27.33 -7.61
CA SER A 50 9.61 28.57 -7.39
C SER A 50 10.73 28.69 -8.40
N ALA A 51 11.12 29.93 -8.72
CA ALA A 51 12.26 30.20 -9.59
C ALA A 51 13.28 31.09 -8.89
N SER A 52 14.54 30.79 -9.09
CA SER A 52 15.65 31.60 -8.64
C SER A 52 16.61 31.88 -9.79
N ILE A 53 17.27 33.04 -9.78
CA ILE A 53 18.23 33.43 -10.81
C ILE A 53 19.59 33.70 -10.17
N ASN A 54 20.64 33.16 -10.76
CA ASN A 54 22.03 33.43 -10.42
C ASN A 54 22.82 33.74 -11.69
N GLY A 55 23.12 35.02 -11.92
CA GLY A 55 23.69 35.46 -13.17
C GLY A 55 22.77 35.16 -14.35
N LYS A 56 23.26 34.30 -15.27
CA LYS A 56 22.52 33.85 -16.46
C LYS A 56 21.86 32.47 -16.26
N VAL A 57 21.81 31.96 -15.02
CA VAL A 57 21.23 30.63 -14.72
C VAL A 57 19.95 30.80 -13.92
N CYS A 58 18.81 30.39 -14.50
CA CYS A 58 17.54 30.26 -13.84
C CYS A 58 17.37 28.81 -13.36
N THR A 59 17.10 28.62 -12.07
CA THR A 59 16.75 27.34 -11.47
C THR A 59 15.29 27.34 -11.08
N VAL A 60 14.53 26.39 -11.61
CA VAL A 60 13.13 26.15 -11.24
C VAL A 60 13.09 24.93 -10.32
N THR A 61 12.41 25.08 -9.19
CA THR A 61 12.28 24.05 -8.16
C THR A 61 10.80 23.83 -7.85
N TRP A 62 10.45 22.62 -7.47
CA TRP A 62 9.16 22.33 -6.86
C TRP A 62 9.03 23.06 -5.52
N ALA A 63 7.85 23.58 -5.21
CA ALA A 63 7.54 24.16 -3.90
C ALA A 63 7.41 23.08 -2.82
N ALA A 64 6.91 21.91 -3.19
CA ALA A 64 6.93 20.67 -2.45
C ALA A 64 7.21 19.52 -3.42
N ASN A 65 7.75 18.40 -2.94
CA ASN A 65 7.91 17.23 -3.81
C ASN A 65 6.54 16.81 -4.36
N PRO A 66 6.43 16.56 -5.67
CA PRO A 66 5.19 16.03 -6.22
C PRO A 66 4.97 14.61 -5.72
N ASN A 67 3.70 14.24 -5.57
CA ASN A 67 3.24 12.89 -5.24
C ASN A 67 2.22 12.49 -6.32
N PHE A 68 2.42 11.33 -6.93
CA PHE A 68 1.61 10.86 -8.05
C PHE A 68 0.21 10.45 -7.62
N GLU A 69 0.07 9.84 -6.43
CA GLU A 69 -1.20 9.37 -5.85
C GLU A 69 -2.06 10.53 -5.33
N ALA A 70 -1.42 11.69 -5.03
CA ALA A 70 -2.08 12.89 -4.53
C ALA A 70 -1.67 14.14 -5.33
N PRO A 71 -2.02 14.23 -6.63
CA PRO A 71 -1.59 15.31 -7.50
C PRO A 71 -2.12 16.66 -7.01
N ALA A 72 -1.23 17.67 -6.96
CA ALA A 72 -1.54 19.01 -6.56
C ALA A 72 -1.87 19.95 -7.75
N ASP A 73 -1.66 19.49 -8.99
CA ASP A 73 -1.95 20.23 -10.21
C ASP A 73 -3.43 20.60 -10.32
N THR A 74 -3.73 21.70 -11.01
CA THR A 74 -5.09 22.21 -11.20
C THR A 74 -6.04 21.19 -11.83
N GLY A 75 -5.51 20.27 -12.65
CA GLY A 75 -6.27 19.22 -13.34
C GLY A 75 -6.40 17.91 -12.56
N THR A 76 -5.65 17.73 -11.50
CA THR A 76 -5.49 16.45 -10.75
C THR A 76 -5.19 15.27 -11.66
N ASN A 77 -4.35 15.50 -12.67
CA ASN A 77 -4.02 14.51 -13.70
C ASN A 77 -2.50 14.28 -13.82
N ASN A 78 -1.73 14.75 -12.82
CA ASN A 78 -0.27 14.65 -12.78
C ASN A 78 0.42 15.40 -13.95
N VAL A 79 -0.25 16.41 -14.55
CA VAL A 79 0.32 17.28 -15.57
C VAL A 79 0.28 18.73 -15.09
N TYR A 80 1.43 19.30 -14.84
CA TYR A 80 1.62 20.65 -14.35
C TYR A 80 1.92 21.58 -15.52
N ASP A 81 1.03 22.52 -15.80
CA ASP A 81 1.14 23.49 -16.89
C ASP A 81 1.68 24.82 -16.39
N ILE A 82 2.93 25.13 -16.74
CA ILE A 82 3.57 26.39 -16.38
C ILE A 82 4.05 27.18 -17.61
N THR A 83 4.26 28.44 -17.39
CA THR A 83 5.01 29.31 -18.31
C THR A 83 6.23 29.87 -17.62
N ILE A 84 7.31 30.05 -18.38
CA ILE A 84 8.56 30.63 -17.89
C ILE A 84 8.92 31.80 -18.79
N ALA A 85 9.07 32.99 -18.23
CA ALA A 85 9.48 34.20 -18.93
C ALA A 85 10.86 34.64 -18.45
N PHE A 86 11.69 35.07 -19.40
CA PHE A 86 13.07 35.51 -19.15
C PHE A 86 13.24 36.94 -19.62
N SER A 87 14.04 37.75 -18.90
CA SER A 87 14.41 39.08 -19.29
C SER A 87 15.85 39.37 -18.88
N ASP A 88 16.49 40.27 -19.63
CA ASP A 88 17.81 40.86 -19.32
C ASP A 88 17.70 42.24 -18.65
N GLY A 89 16.48 42.63 -18.31
CA GLY A 89 16.16 43.97 -17.75
C GLY A 89 15.81 45.03 -18.78
N THR A 90 16.08 44.79 -20.07
CA THR A 90 15.74 45.68 -21.20
C THR A 90 14.83 44.96 -22.18
N ASN A 91 15.19 43.77 -22.56
CA ASN A 91 14.48 42.95 -23.52
C ASN A 91 13.84 41.75 -22.82
N ASN A 92 12.68 41.34 -23.30
CA ASN A 92 11.95 40.19 -22.76
C ASN A 92 11.84 39.09 -23.82
N LEU A 93 12.25 37.87 -23.45
CA LEU A 93 11.82 36.68 -24.15
C LEU A 93 10.39 36.37 -23.69
N GLY A 94 9.46 36.31 -24.63
CA GLY A 94 8.05 35.98 -24.32
C GLY A 94 7.92 34.68 -23.53
N ALA A 95 6.83 34.56 -22.78
CA ALA A 95 6.57 33.40 -21.96
C ALA A 95 6.61 32.08 -22.78
N GLN A 96 7.40 31.16 -22.33
CA GLN A 96 7.53 29.81 -22.91
C GLN A 96 6.66 28.86 -22.11
N THR A 97 5.76 28.12 -22.77
CA THR A 97 4.90 27.14 -22.13
C THR A 97 5.60 25.78 -22.03
N THR A 98 5.39 25.10 -20.92
CA THR A 98 5.84 23.71 -20.73
C THR A 98 4.85 22.95 -19.88
N ALA A 99 4.62 21.67 -20.21
CA ALA A 99 3.86 20.73 -19.42
C ALA A 99 4.83 19.74 -18.75
N ILE A 100 4.68 19.54 -17.46
CA ILE A 100 5.50 18.62 -16.67
C ILE A 100 4.62 17.46 -16.22
N THR A 101 4.87 16.26 -16.75
CA THR A 101 4.17 15.05 -16.32
C THR A 101 4.93 14.42 -15.15
N VAL A 102 4.28 14.32 -14.00
CA VAL A 102 4.77 13.52 -12.87
C VAL A 102 4.52 12.06 -13.20
N THR A 103 5.54 11.23 -13.03
CA THR A 103 5.48 9.80 -13.28
C THR A 103 5.56 9.04 -11.97
N ASP A 104 4.78 7.99 -11.90
CA ASP A 104 4.63 7.04 -10.82
C ASP A 104 5.97 6.35 -10.46
N VAL A 105 6.24 6.22 -9.18
CA VAL A 105 7.33 5.43 -8.59
C VAL A 105 6.69 4.53 -7.53
N ASN A 106 6.97 3.25 -7.58
CA ASN A 106 6.46 2.31 -6.59
C ASN A 106 7.07 2.62 -5.20
N ASP A 107 6.39 3.46 -4.40
CA ASP A 107 6.83 3.90 -3.07
C ASP A 107 5.73 3.81 -2.00
N GLU A 108 4.48 3.53 -2.38
CA GLU A 108 3.40 3.26 -1.45
C GLU A 108 3.43 1.81 -0.94
N ALA A 109 2.76 1.54 0.16
CA ALA A 109 2.68 0.21 0.73
C ALA A 109 1.29 -0.40 0.54
N PRO A 110 1.19 -1.72 0.28
CA PRO A 110 -0.10 -2.38 0.15
C PRO A 110 -1.01 -2.17 1.36
N VAL A 111 -2.29 -1.95 1.14
CA VAL A 111 -3.31 -1.81 2.17
C VAL A 111 -4.29 -2.98 2.09
N PHE A 112 -4.35 -3.81 3.14
CA PHE A 112 -5.28 -4.93 3.20
C PHE A 112 -6.75 -4.48 3.14
N THR A 113 -7.53 -5.15 2.30
CA THR A 113 -8.99 -4.98 2.19
C THR A 113 -9.75 -6.23 2.64
N SER A 114 -9.05 -7.35 2.84
CA SER A 114 -9.63 -8.57 3.39
C SER A 114 -10.01 -8.42 4.87
N ALA A 115 -10.92 -9.28 5.33
CA ALA A 115 -11.39 -9.28 6.72
C ALA A 115 -10.26 -9.63 7.70
N THR A 116 -10.32 -9.07 8.91
CA THR A 116 -9.41 -9.34 10.04
C THR A 116 -9.84 -10.52 10.90
N SER A 117 -10.97 -11.17 10.56
CA SER A 117 -11.47 -12.34 11.29
C SER A 117 -12.26 -13.28 10.38
N ALA A 118 -12.27 -14.56 10.74
CA ALA A 118 -13.05 -15.60 10.07
C ALA A 118 -13.53 -16.66 11.07
N ASN A 119 -14.68 -17.30 10.78
CA ASN A 119 -15.13 -18.50 11.46
C ASN A 119 -14.91 -19.70 10.55
N VAL A 120 -14.32 -20.76 11.08
CA VAL A 120 -14.01 -21.99 10.35
C VAL A 120 -14.62 -23.15 11.13
N ALA A 121 -15.48 -23.94 10.49
CA ALA A 121 -15.99 -25.15 11.10
C ALA A 121 -14.83 -26.15 11.32
N GLU A 122 -14.85 -26.90 12.42
CA GLU A 122 -13.87 -27.95 12.61
C GLU A 122 -13.85 -28.92 11.42
N GLY A 123 -12.70 -29.51 11.16
CA GLY A 123 -12.48 -30.35 9.99
C GLY A 123 -12.31 -29.55 8.67
N ALA A 124 -12.76 -28.29 8.59
CA ALA A 124 -12.55 -27.46 7.42
C ALA A 124 -11.15 -26.83 7.40
N THR A 125 -10.68 -26.47 6.20
CA THR A 125 -9.32 -25.92 6.01
C THR A 125 -9.31 -24.53 5.38
N ALA A 126 -10.38 -24.11 4.69
CA ALA A 126 -10.46 -22.78 4.08
C ALA A 126 -10.77 -21.71 5.13
N VAL A 127 -9.97 -20.65 5.19
CA VAL A 127 -10.17 -19.54 6.11
C VAL A 127 -10.84 -18.38 5.37
N LEU A 128 -10.09 -17.69 4.50
CA LEU A 128 -10.59 -16.57 3.71
C LEU A 128 -9.68 -16.33 2.49
N THR A 129 -10.14 -15.48 1.60
CA THR A 129 -9.31 -14.97 0.50
C THR A 129 -8.67 -13.64 0.93
N LEU A 130 -7.36 -13.58 0.87
CA LEU A 130 -6.60 -12.36 1.11
C LEU A 130 -6.78 -11.39 -0.05
N ALA A 131 -6.91 -10.13 0.26
CA ALA A 131 -6.99 -9.04 -0.70
C ALA A 131 -6.35 -7.79 -0.11
N ALA A 132 -5.63 -7.06 -0.95
CA ALA A 132 -5.08 -5.75 -0.65
C ALA A 132 -5.16 -4.87 -1.90
N THR A 133 -5.08 -3.56 -1.73
CA THR A 133 -4.92 -2.57 -2.78
C THR A 133 -3.60 -1.87 -2.60
N ASP A 134 -3.03 -1.40 -3.69
CA ASP A 134 -1.85 -0.56 -3.71
C ASP A 134 -2.17 0.77 -4.40
N GLY A 135 -1.55 1.87 -3.97
CA GLY A 135 -1.67 3.17 -4.59
C GLY A 135 -0.94 3.23 -5.92
N ASP A 136 0.18 2.50 -6.02
CA ASP A 136 1.02 2.50 -7.21
C ASP A 136 0.35 1.77 -8.38
N ALA A 137 0.24 2.46 -9.51
CA ALA A 137 -0.47 1.94 -10.67
C ALA A 137 0.19 0.68 -11.25
N ALA A 138 1.49 0.53 -11.06
CA ALA A 138 2.27 -0.63 -11.51
C ALA A 138 1.92 -1.90 -10.73
N ASP A 139 1.41 -1.80 -9.50
CA ASP A 139 1.19 -2.91 -8.59
C ASP A 139 -0.25 -3.38 -8.45
N SER A 140 -1.19 -2.76 -9.16
CA SER A 140 -2.62 -3.09 -9.12
C SER A 140 -2.98 -4.57 -9.43
N GLY A 141 -1.99 -5.43 -9.68
CA GLY A 141 -2.18 -6.87 -9.93
C GLY A 141 -1.00 -7.75 -9.52
N GLY A 142 0.05 -7.19 -8.93
CA GLY A 142 1.32 -7.88 -8.62
C GLY A 142 1.54 -8.24 -7.15
N LEU A 143 0.56 -7.99 -6.26
CA LEU A 143 0.71 -8.25 -4.83
C LEU A 143 0.89 -9.75 -4.52
N THR A 144 1.84 -10.05 -3.66
CA THR A 144 2.09 -11.41 -3.16
C THR A 144 1.73 -11.50 -1.69
N TYR A 145 1.27 -12.69 -1.26
CA TYR A 145 0.82 -12.91 0.11
C TYR A 145 1.55 -14.09 0.73
N ALA A 146 1.90 -13.97 2.01
CA ALA A 146 2.55 -15.02 2.78
C ALA A 146 2.11 -15.00 4.26
N VAL A 147 2.27 -16.12 4.96
CA VAL A 147 2.27 -16.10 6.43
C VAL A 147 3.56 -15.42 6.89
N HIS A 148 3.46 -14.50 7.84
CA HIS A 148 4.62 -13.76 8.34
C HIS A 148 5.54 -14.67 9.16
N THR A 149 6.86 -14.51 9.00
CA THR A 149 7.87 -15.36 9.65
C THR A 149 7.91 -15.25 11.17
N ASP A 150 7.54 -14.07 11.70
CA ASP A 150 7.52 -13.80 13.15
C ASP A 150 6.16 -14.07 13.79
N ASP A 151 5.29 -14.84 13.13
CA ASP A 151 3.99 -15.24 13.67
C ASP A 151 4.21 -16.06 14.97
N PRO A 152 3.67 -15.58 16.14
CA PRO A 152 4.10 -16.03 17.47
C PRO A 152 3.56 -17.40 17.88
N GLY A 153 3.50 -18.38 17.00
CA GLY A 153 3.33 -19.76 17.43
C GLY A 153 2.16 -20.54 16.86
N THR A 154 1.36 -19.97 15.99
CA THR A 154 0.31 -20.69 15.26
C THR A 154 0.55 -20.73 13.75
N GLY A 155 1.60 -20.05 13.26
CA GLY A 155 1.94 -19.96 11.85
C GLY A 155 2.20 -21.30 11.16
N THR A 156 2.64 -22.31 11.89
CA THR A 156 2.81 -23.66 11.34
C THR A 156 1.48 -24.35 11.00
N GLN A 157 0.36 -23.86 11.53
CA GLN A 157 -0.98 -24.35 11.23
C GLN A 157 -1.59 -23.68 10.00
N PHE A 158 -1.06 -22.54 9.60
CA PHE A 158 -1.58 -21.76 8.49
C PHE A 158 -0.69 -21.84 7.25
N ALA A 159 -1.31 -21.73 6.09
CA ALA A 159 -0.62 -21.66 4.81
C ALA A 159 -1.32 -20.65 3.88
N VAL A 160 -0.53 -20.02 3.02
CA VAL A 160 -1.02 -19.15 1.95
C VAL A 160 -0.61 -19.76 0.61
N SER A 161 -1.57 -19.84 -0.31
CA SER A 161 -1.34 -20.25 -1.70
C SER A 161 -2.05 -19.29 -2.65
N GLY A 162 -1.29 -18.48 -3.35
CA GLY A 162 -1.82 -17.32 -4.06
C GLY A 162 -2.51 -16.36 -3.08
N THR A 163 -3.81 -16.19 -3.20
CA THR A 163 -4.62 -15.37 -2.27
C THR A 163 -5.35 -16.19 -1.21
N ALA A 164 -5.30 -17.52 -1.28
CA ALA A 164 -6.05 -18.39 -0.37
C ALA A 164 -5.27 -18.57 0.96
N LEU A 165 -5.86 -18.12 2.07
CA LEU A 165 -5.42 -18.47 3.42
C LEU A 165 -6.14 -19.74 3.86
N THR A 166 -5.36 -20.71 4.30
CA THR A 166 -5.84 -21.99 4.81
C THR A 166 -5.30 -22.28 6.20
N ILE A 167 -5.99 -23.15 6.95
CA ILE A 167 -5.57 -23.67 8.25
C ILE A 167 -5.54 -25.20 8.18
N ALA A 168 -4.64 -25.86 8.91
CA ALA A 168 -4.72 -27.30 9.13
C ALA A 168 -6.05 -27.64 9.81
N ALA A 169 -6.67 -28.76 9.42
CA ALA A 169 -7.94 -29.16 10.00
C ALA A 169 -7.84 -29.23 11.54
N GLN A 170 -8.75 -28.52 12.22
CA GLN A 170 -8.82 -28.44 13.66
C GLN A 170 -9.95 -29.31 14.18
N ASN A 171 -9.84 -29.78 15.43
CA ASN A 171 -10.89 -30.40 16.20
C ASN A 171 -11.35 -29.38 17.27
N TYR A 172 -12.65 -29.11 17.37
CA TYR A 172 -13.20 -28.14 18.31
C TYR A 172 -12.97 -28.53 19.77
N GLU A 173 -13.06 -29.86 20.10
CA GLU A 173 -12.85 -30.39 21.44
C GLU A 173 -11.36 -30.41 21.86
N ALA A 174 -10.45 -30.32 20.90
CA ALA A 174 -9.01 -30.35 21.14
C ALA A 174 -8.26 -29.53 20.09
N PRO A 175 -8.46 -28.19 20.03
CA PRO A 175 -7.86 -27.35 19.01
C PRO A 175 -6.34 -27.27 19.18
N ALA A 176 -5.62 -27.40 18.06
CA ALA A 176 -4.15 -27.43 18.08
C ALA A 176 -3.52 -26.02 17.98
N CYS A 177 -4.29 -25.00 17.65
CA CYS A 177 -3.76 -23.66 17.33
C CYS A 177 -4.08 -22.56 18.36
N GLY A 178 -4.75 -22.89 19.47
CA GLY A 178 -5.04 -21.93 20.52
C GLY A 178 -3.95 -21.84 21.59
N SER A 179 -3.79 -20.68 22.20
CA SER A 179 -2.93 -20.53 23.39
C SER A 179 -3.65 -21.03 24.64
N GLY A 180 -3.57 -22.33 24.89
CA GLY A 180 -4.21 -23.02 26.02
C GLY A 180 -5.01 -24.23 25.56
N SER A 181 -5.23 -25.20 26.47
CA SER A 181 -5.84 -26.51 26.15
C SER A 181 -7.29 -26.44 25.64
N ASP A 182 -7.94 -25.28 25.70
CA ASP A 182 -9.36 -25.13 25.39
C ASP A 182 -9.64 -23.89 24.49
N SER A 183 -8.62 -23.33 23.84
CA SER A 183 -8.83 -22.13 23.01
C SER A 183 -9.22 -22.50 21.59
N THR A 184 -10.44 -22.21 21.21
CA THR A 184 -10.95 -22.34 19.83
C THR A 184 -10.60 -21.14 18.94
N THR A 185 -9.79 -20.20 19.45
CA THR A 185 -9.38 -19.00 18.73
C THR A 185 -7.90 -19.07 18.37
N CYS A 186 -7.60 -18.94 17.10
CA CYS A 186 -6.27 -18.93 16.51
C CYS A 186 -5.97 -17.57 15.91
N THR A 187 -4.73 -17.15 15.92
CA THR A 187 -4.30 -15.92 15.23
C THR A 187 -3.20 -16.24 14.23
N VAL A 188 -3.18 -15.50 13.14
CA VAL A 188 -2.10 -15.55 12.14
C VAL A 188 -1.76 -14.15 11.69
N ILE A 189 -0.48 -13.87 11.49
CA ILE A 189 -0.01 -12.64 10.85
C ILE A 189 0.26 -12.98 9.39
N VAL A 190 -0.36 -12.25 8.48
CA VAL A 190 -0.12 -12.34 7.04
C VAL A 190 0.55 -11.08 6.54
N THR A 191 1.35 -11.21 5.50
CA THR A 191 2.04 -10.11 4.83
C THR A 191 1.54 -10.00 3.40
N ALA A 192 1.23 -8.80 2.95
CA ALA A 192 1.10 -8.44 1.54
C ALA A 192 2.36 -7.69 1.13
N THR A 193 2.94 -8.05 -0.01
CA THR A 193 4.18 -7.45 -0.53
C THR A 193 3.98 -7.09 -1.99
N ASP A 194 4.39 -5.89 -2.37
CA ASP A 194 4.38 -5.35 -3.72
C ASP A 194 5.58 -5.86 -4.56
N ALA A 195 5.73 -5.36 -5.78
CA ALA A 195 6.83 -5.71 -6.68
C ALA A 195 8.15 -5.03 -6.30
N ALA A 196 8.12 -3.90 -5.60
CA ALA A 196 9.32 -3.22 -5.08
C ALA A 196 9.86 -3.88 -3.80
N GLY A 197 9.05 -4.71 -3.14
CA GLY A 197 9.37 -5.36 -1.87
C GLY A 197 8.86 -4.61 -0.65
N THR A 198 8.03 -3.55 -0.83
CA THR A 198 7.35 -2.88 0.27
C THR A 198 6.25 -3.78 0.81
N ALA A 199 6.09 -3.86 2.12
CA ALA A 199 5.22 -4.87 2.72
C ALA A 199 4.41 -4.34 3.89
N THR A 200 3.15 -4.78 3.97
CA THR A 200 2.25 -4.51 5.08
C THR A 200 1.78 -5.81 5.72
N GLN A 201 1.54 -5.78 7.02
CA GLN A 201 1.09 -6.93 7.80
C GLN A 201 -0.34 -6.74 8.28
N GLN A 202 -1.09 -7.85 8.35
CA GLN A 202 -2.41 -7.91 8.97
C GLN A 202 -2.50 -9.12 9.90
N THR A 203 -3.01 -8.91 11.11
CA THR A 203 -3.38 -10.00 12.01
C THR A 203 -4.80 -10.44 11.71
N ILE A 204 -5.00 -11.76 11.54
CA ILE A 204 -6.30 -12.38 11.32
C ILE A 204 -6.61 -13.30 12.48
N THR A 205 -7.78 -13.12 13.07
CA THR A 205 -8.33 -13.96 14.13
C THR A 205 -9.26 -15.00 13.53
N VAL A 206 -9.00 -16.29 13.76
CA VAL A 206 -9.79 -17.42 13.27
C VAL A 206 -10.45 -18.10 14.45
N THR A 207 -11.79 -18.18 14.43
CA THR A 207 -12.56 -18.92 15.45
C THR A 207 -13.00 -20.25 14.87
N ILE A 208 -12.60 -21.34 15.52
CA ILE A 208 -13.08 -22.69 15.19
C ILE A 208 -14.46 -22.87 15.77
N THR A 209 -15.41 -23.31 14.97
CA THR A 209 -16.80 -23.54 15.37
C THR A 209 -17.10 -25.04 15.42
N ASP A 210 -17.89 -25.39 16.41
CA ASP A 210 -18.35 -26.76 16.68
C ASP A 210 -19.23 -27.31 15.53
N VAL A 211 -19.01 -28.56 15.20
CA VAL A 211 -19.87 -29.39 14.36
C VAL A 211 -20.27 -30.61 15.21
N ASN A 212 -21.55 -30.86 15.38
CA ASN A 212 -22.03 -31.99 16.20
C ASN A 212 -21.59 -33.33 15.56
N ASP A 213 -20.35 -33.74 15.79
CA ASP A 213 -19.76 -35.00 15.29
C ASP A 213 -19.49 -36.03 16.38
N GLN A 214 -19.67 -35.66 17.66
CA GLN A 214 -19.43 -36.55 18.78
C GLN A 214 -20.59 -37.52 19.03
N THR A 215 -20.29 -38.78 19.10
CA THR A 215 -21.29 -39.80 19.50
C THR A 215 -21.46 -39.82 21.01
N PRO A 216 -22.71 -39.77 21.53
CA PRO A 216 -22.93 -39.87 22.96
C PRO A 216 -22.34 -41.17 23.54
N ALA A 217 -21.49 -41.04 24.56
CA ALA A 217 -20.98 -42.18 25.28
C ALA A 217 -21.87 -42.49 26.50
N VAL A 218 -22.42 -43.69 26.56
CA VAL A 218 -23.17 -44.19 27.74
C VAL A 218 -22.21 -45.08 28.53
N THR A 219 -21.86 -44.64 29.72
CA THR A 219 -21.13 -45.49 30.68
C THR A 219 -22.12 -46.20 31.55
N VAL A 220 -22.26 -47.52 31.33
CA VAL A 220 -23.04 -48.40 32.22
C VAL A 220 -22.08 -49.18 33.12
N ALA A 221 -22.44 -49.41 34.36
CA ALA A 221 -21.65 -50.26 35.23
C ALA A 221 -21.57 -51.66 34.63
N ALA A 222 -20.34 -52.23 34.57
CA ALA A 222 -20.09 -53.54 34.01
C ALA A 222 -20.84 -54.68 34.75
N THR A 223 -21.21 -54.42 35.99
CA THR A 223 -22.00 -55.36 36.80
C THR A 223 -23.00 -54.58 37.62
N TYR A 224 -24.26 -54.98 37.56
CA TYR A 224 -25.34 -54.53 38.41
C TYR A 224 -25.89 -55.70 39.21
N ASN A 225 -25.73 -55.66 40.53
CA ASN A 225 -26.29 -56.65 41.42
C ASN A 225 -27.64 -56.20 41.92
N HIS A 226 -28.66 -56.95 41.59
CA HIS A 226 -30.04 -56.71 42.06
C HIS A 226 -30.38 -57.69 43.15
N ALA A 227 -30.72 -57.22 44.34
CA ALA A 227 -31.13 -58.06 45.42
C ALA A 227 -32.57 -58.58 45.17
N GLU A 228 -32.85 -59.82 45.53
CA GLU A 228 -34.15 -60.45 45.26
C GLU A 228 -35.35 -59.74 45.86
N ALA A 229 -35.11 -58.87 46.83
CA ALA A 229 -36.15 -58.02 47.46
C ALA A 229 -36.26 -56.59 46.96
N ASP A 230 -35.48 -56.21 45.96
CA ASP A 230 -35.51 -54.84 45.43
C ASP A 230 -36.66 -54.62 44.44
N SER A 231 -36.93 -53.34 44.16
CA SER A 231 -38.01 -52.96 43.24
C SER A 231 -37.77 -53.52 41.83
N THR A 232 -38.82 -53.75 41.09
CA THR A 232 -38.78 -54.23 39.70
C THR A 232 -38.29 -53.21 38.66
N THR A 233 -37.87 -52.02 39.09
CA THR A 233 -37.44 -50.94 38.22
C THR A 233 -35.90 -50.99 38.03
N PHE A 234 -35.42 -51.34 36.83
CA PHE A 234 -34.07 -51.07 36.43
C PHE A 234 -33.87 -49.58 36.10
N GLN A 235 -32.72 -49.01 36.43
CA GLN A 235 -32.38 -47.65 35.97
C GLN A 235 -32.30 -47.65 34.44
N THR A 236 -33.03 -46.80 33.80
CA THR A 236 -32.99 -46.49 32.38
C THR A 236 -32.01 -45.34 32.12
#